data_a04cfb99e33d06572454812f885822b8
#
_entry.id   a04cfb99e33d06572454812f885822b8
#
_cell.length_a   1.000
_cell.length_b   1.000
_cell.length_c   1.000
_cell.angle_alpha   90.00
_cell.angle_beta   90.00
_cell.angle_gamma   90.00
#
_symmetry.space_group_name_H-M   'P 1'
#
loop_
_entity.id
_entity.type
_entity.pdbx_description
1 polymer ?
#
loop_
_entity_poly.entity_id
_entity_poly.type
_entity_poly.pdbx_seq_one_letter_code
_entity_poly.pdbx_strand_id
1 'polypeptide(L)'
;DEGFNYHFTKINSTVKYKYKKDNIFSENNIGNYSIKIKQILNSIKDSVGIVLVYSQYIYSGIIPLAIALEEAGYDRYASKNLIKKNNSKLKYSIICGDPKFADNKTIKNEINALNNNNINGEQIKIVLISKTGSEGIDLKNVRQVHVMDPWYNMNRIEQIIGRAKRNCSHKNLPKNQRNVQIFLHSTY
;
A
#
# COMPACT_ATOMS: atom_id res chain seq x y z
N ASP A 1 -14.08 -13.78 -0.17
CA ASP A 1 -12.93 -14.57 -0.67
C ASP A 1 -13.22 -15.38 -1.94
N GLU A 2 -14.48 -15.65 -2.26
CA GLU A 2 -14.85 -16.42 -3.47
C GLU A 2 -14.35 -15.73 -4.75
N GLY A 3 -14.53 -14.43 -4.89
CA GLY A 3 -14.07 -13.68 -6.05
C GLY A 3 -12.55 -13.69 -6.23
N PHE A 4 -11.79 -13.62 -5.15
CA PHE A 4 -10.32 -13.72 -5.20
C PHE A 4 -9.89 -15.13 -5.64
N ASN A 5 -10.47 -16.18 -5.05
CA ASN A 5 -10.19 -17.57 -5.39
C ASN A 5 -10.62 -17.94 -6.82
N TYR A 6 -11.56 -17.21 -7.39
CA TYR A 6 -11.97 -17.39 -8.79
C TYR A 6 -10.83 -17.02 -9.75
N HIS A 7 -10.10 -15.94 -9.47
CA HIS A 7 -9.05 -15.42 -10.35
C HIS A 7 -7.64 -15.94 -10.03
N PHE A 8 -7.41 -16.42 -8.80
CA PHE A 8 -6.08 -16.81 -8.34
C PHE A 8 -6.02 -18.23 -7.80
N THR A 9 -4.87 -18.89 -8.06
CA THR A 9 -4.46 -20.11 -7.38
C THR A 9 -3.36 -19.80 -6.38
N LYS A 10 -3.48 -20.31 -5.16
CA LYS A 10 -2.43 -20.23 -4.16
C LYS A 10 -1.33 -21.23 -4.52
N ILE A 11 -0.08 -20.78 -4.43
CA ILE A 11 1.10 -21.59 -4.71
C ILE A 11 1.98 -21.64 -3.46
N ASN A 12 2.58 -22.81 -3.17
CA ASN A 12 3.48 -22.99 -2.01
C ASN A 12 4.96 -22.69 -2.34
N SER A 13 5.24 -21.90 -3.39
CA SER A 13 6.60 -21.58 -3.85
C SER A 13 7.04 -20.16 -3.45
N THR A 14 7.96 -19.58 -4.19
CA THR A 14 8.55 -18.26 -3.98
C THR A 14 7.55 -17.09 -4.09
N VAL A 15 6.44 -17.29 -4.78
CA VAL A 15 5.31 -16.36 -4.86
C VAL A 15 4.06 -17.00 -4.29
N LYS A 16 3.12 -16.18 -3.78
CA LYS A 16 1.94 -16.71 -3.08
C LYS A 16 0.78 -17.07 -4.01
N TYR A 17 0.66 -16.40 -5.15
CA TYR A 17 -0.50 -16.49 -6.05
C TYR A 17 -0.07 -16.56 -7.52
N LYS A 18 -0.90 -17.22 -8.32
CA LYS A 18 -0.82 -17.23 -9.78
C LYS A 18 -2.21 -16.99 -10.35
N TYR A 19 -2.30 -16.22 -11.42
CA TYR A 19 -3.55 -16.06 -12.16
C TYR A 19 -4.01 -17.42 -12.74
N LYS A 20 -5.28 -17.68 -12.65
CA LYS A 20 -5.92 -18.87 -13.29
C LYS A 20 -6.20 -18.64 -14.76
N LYS A 21 -6.53 -17.41 -15.12
CA LYS A 21 -6.89 -16.97 -16.48
C LYS A 21 -6.18 -15.64 -16.77
N ASP A 22 -6.93 -14.60 -17.04
CA ASP A 22 -6.40 -13.29 -17.43
C ASP A 22 -5.68 -12.55 -16.29
N ASN A 23 -4.69 -11.75 -16.65
CA ASN A 23 -4.00 -10.85 -15.74
C ASN A 23 -4.89 -9.63 -15.46
N ILE A 24 -5.88 -9.80 -14.59
CA ILE A 24 -6.92 -8.79 -14.32
C ILE A 24 -6.35 -7.49 -13.73
N PHE A 25 -5.21 -7.54 -13.05
CA PHE A 25 -4.54 -6.36 -12.48
C PHE A 25 -3.43 -5.78 -13.35
N SER A 26 -3.22 -6.28 -14.56
CA SER A 26 -2.31 -5.65 -15.52
C SER A 26 -2.79 -4.24 -15.89
N GLU A 27 -1.88 -3.37 -16.30
CA GLU A 27 -2.18 -1.97 -16.66
C GLU A 27 -3.31 -1.84 -17.70
N ASN A 28 -3.35 -2.76 -18.65
CA ASN A 28 -4.38 -2.78 -19.71
C ASN A 28 -5.76 -3.24 -19.22
N ASN A 29 -5.81 -4.13 -18.24
CA ASN A 29 -7.05 -4.78 -17.81
C ASN A 29 -7.66 -4.15 -16.55
N ILE A 30 -6.84 -3.56 -15.68
CA ILE A 30 -7.26 -3.08 -14.36
C ILE A 30 -8.46 -2.14 -14.40
N GLY A 31 -8.57 -1.32 -15.45
CA GLY A 31 -9.68 -0.39 -15.62
C GLY A 31 -11.06 -1.06 -15.76
N ASN A 32 -11.08 -2.28 -16.27
CA ASN A 32 -12.32 -3.06 -16.45
C ASN A 32 -12.75 -3.75 -15.14
N TYR A 33 -11.84 -3.94 -14.19
CA TYR A 33 -12.09 -4.63 -12.92
C TYR A 33 -12.16 -3.69 -11.72
N SER A 34 -11.34 -2.63 -11.72
CA SER A 34 -11.32 -1.64 -10.63
C SER A 34 -10.79 -0.29 -11.08
N ILE A 35 -11.70 0.61 -11.40
CA ILE A 35 -11.38 2.02 -11.68
C ILE A 35 -10.68 2.66 -10.47
N LYS A 36 -11.10 2.32 -9.25
CA LYS A 36 -10.50 2.80 -8.00
C LYS A 36 -9.01 2.46 -7.93
N ILE A 37 -8.63 1.20 -8.11
CA ILE A 37 -7.21 0.79 -8.10
C ILE A 37 -6.45 1.48 -9.22
N LYS A 38 -7.02 1.58 -10.42
CA LYS A 38 -6.39 2.29 -11.55
C LYS A 38 -6.10 3.75 -11.21
N GLN A 39 -7.04 4.46 -10.61
CA GLN A 39 -6.86 5.86 -10.19
C GLN A 39 -5.76 6.00 -9.13
N ILE A 40 -5.73 5.08 -8.14
CA ILE A 40 -4.68 5.05 -7.12
C ILE A 40 -3.31 4.85 -7.77
N LEU A 41 -3.16 3.88 -8.67
CA LEU A 41 -1.91 3.64 -9.40
C LEU A 41 -1.44 4.86 -10.19
N ASN A 42 -2.36 5.55 -10.88
CA ASN A 42 -2.04 6.78 -11.61
C ASN A 42 -1.54 7.89 -10.66
N SER A 43 -2.22 8.10 -9.53
CA SER A 43 -1.81 9.09 -8.53
C SER A 43 -0.44 8.77 -7.92
N ILE A 44 -0.14 7.49 -7.72
CA ILE A 44 1.15 7.03 -7.19
C ILE A 44 2.29 7.27 -8.18
N LYS A 45 2.05 7.07 -9.47
CA LYS A 45 3.06 7.28 -10.54
C LYS A 45 3.68 8.68 -10.47
N ASP A 46 2.84 9.70 -10.25
CA ASP A 46 3.24 11.10 -10.22
C ASP A 46 3.58 11.61 -8.81
N SER A 47 3.55 10.73 -7.82
CA SER A 47 3.75 11.12 -6.42
C SER A 47 5.20 11.40 -6.07
N VAL A 48 5.42 12.40 -5.21
CA VAL A 48 6.70 12.67 -4.58
C VAL A 48 6.68 12.15 -3.14
N GLY A 49 7.76 11.47 -2.71
CA GLY A 49 7.88 10.98 -1.34
C GLY A 49 7.05 9.72 -1.06
N ILE A 50 6.80 9.45 0.20
CA ILE A 50 6.12 8.24 0.68
C ILE A 50 4.60 8.36 0.48
N VAL A 51 3.99 7.30 -0.01
CA VAL A 51 2.54 7.17 -0.19
C VAL A 51 2.00 6.15 0.81
N LEU A 52 1.02 6.56 1.60
CA LEU A 52 0.26 5.67 2.49
C LEU A 52 -1.08 5.34 1.84
N VAL A 53 -1.37 4.06 1.72
CA VAL A 53 -2.69 3.59 1.28
C VAL A 53 -3.34 2.75 2.37
N TYR A 54 -4.51 3.17 2.79
CA TYR A 54 -5.30 2.48 3.80
C TYR A 54 -6.50 1.77 3.17
N SER A 55 -6.71 0.51 3.59
CA SER A 55 -7.97 -0.19 3.40
C SER A 55 -8.34 -0.95 4.67
N GLN A 56 -9.62 -0.95 5.04
CA GLN A 56 -10.08 -1.79 6.15
C GLN A 56 -10.11 -3.28 5.78
N TYR A 57 -10.10 -3.60 4.49
CA TYR A 57 -10.19 -4.95 3.96
C TYR A 57 -8.82 -5.44 3.49
N ILE A 58 -8.37 -6.59 4.01
CA ILE A 58 -7.09 -7.18 3.59
C ILE A 58 -7.27 -7.83 2.21
N TYR A 59 -8.18 -8.80 2.08
CA TYR A 59 -8.32 -9.62 0.87
C TYR A 59 -9.03 -8.93 -0.30
N SER A 60 -9.92 -7.98 -0.04
CA SER A 60 -10.63 -7.22 -1.09
C SER A 60 -10.11 -5.80 -1.31
N GLY A 61 -9.12 -5.37 -0.52
CA GLY A 61 -8.50 -4.05 -0.64
C GLY A 61 -6.98 -4.12 -0.76
N ILE A 62 -6.27 -4.45 0.34
CA ILE A 62 -4.80 -4.44 0.41
C ILE A 62 -4.17 -5.39 -0.60
N ILE A 63 -4.62 -6.65 -0.67
CA ILE A 63 -4.01 -7.67 -1.54
C ILE A 63 -4.23 -7.39 -3.02
N PRO A 64 -5.44 -7.06 -3.51
CA PRO A 64 -5.63 -6.63 -4.90
C PRO A 64 -4.75 -5.47 -5.31
N LEU A 65 -4.64 -4.43 -4.47
CA LEU A 65 -3.75 -3.31 -4.75
C LEU A 65 -2.28 -3.72 -4.76
N ALA A 66 -1.85 -4.58 -3.82
CA ALA A 66 -0.47 -5.09 -3.80
C ALA A 66 -0.12 -5.86 -5.09
N ILE A 67 -1.06 -6.69 -5.58
CA ILE A 67 -0.89 -7.40 -6.86
C ILE A 67 -0.80 -6.41 -8.02
N ALA A 68 -1.65 -5.39 -8.04
CA ALA A 68 -1.62 -4.35 -9.07
C ALA A 68 -0.30 -3.54 -9.04
N LEU A 69 0.26 -3.29 -7.86
CA LEU A 69 1.58 -2.67 -7.72
C LEU A 69 2.69 -3.57 -8.28
N GLU A 70 2.64 -4.88 -8.06
CA GLU A 70 3.62 -5.82 -8.64
C GLU A 70 3.49 -5.88 -10.17
N GLU A 71 2.28 -5.81 -10.73
CA GLU A 71 2.06 -5.67 -12.17
C GLU A 71 2.64 -4.35 -12.70
N ALA A 72 2.53 -3.26 -11.93
CA ALA A 72 3.11 -1.96 -12.24
C ALA A 72 4.65 -1.88 -12.01
N GLY A 73 5.29 -2.99 -11.65
CA GLY A 73 6.76 -3.08 -11.53
C GLY A 73 7.31 -2.85 -10.12
N TYR A 74 6.49 -2.79 -9.09
CA TYR A 74 6.97 -2.70 -7.71
C TYR A 74 7.31 -4.08 -7.13
N ASP A 75 8.24 -4.13 -6.19
CA ASP A 75 8.54 -5.31 -5.39
C ASP A 75 8.27 -5.07 -3.92
N ARG A 76 7.99 -6.12 -3.15
CA ARG A 76 7.92 -6.03 -1.70
C ARG A 76 9.30 -5.76 -1.10
N TYR A 77 9.34 -4.97 -0.02
CA TYR A 77 10.61 -4.60 0.62
C TYR A 77 11.23 -5.76 1.40
N ALA A 78 10.54 -6.28 2.39
CA ALA A 78 11.12 -7.26 3.33
C ALA A 78 10.50 -8.67 3.22
N SER A 79 9.72 -8.93 2.18
CA SER A 79 9.01 -10.21 2.00
C SER A 79 8.97 -10.62 0.54
N LYS A 80 8.57 -11.87 0.31
CA LYS A 80 8.33 -12.38 -1.05
C LYS A 80 7.16 -11.68 -1.70
N ASN A 81 7.27 -11.41 -2.98
CA ASN A 81 6.18 -10.88 -3.79
C ASN A 81 4.96 -11.81 -3.79
N LEU A 82 3.80 -11.27 -4.14
CA LEU A 82 2.56 -12.04 -4.20
C LEU A 82 2.42 -12.84 -5.49
N ILE A 83 2.77 -12.25 -6.64
CA ILE A 83 2.62 -12.88 -7.96
C ILE A 83 3.91 -12.99 -8.77
N LYS A 84 4.76 -11.97 -8.77
CA LYS A 84 6.00 -11.96 -9.55
C LYS A 84 7.07 -11.09 -8.91
N LYS A 85 8.34 -11.40 -9.20
CA LYS A 85 9.49 -10.58 -8.79
C LYS A 85 9.96 -9.76 -9.99
N ASN A 86 10.05 -8.45 -9.82
CA ASN A 86 10.44 -7.51 -10.88
C ASN A 86 11.92 -7.10 -10.81
N ASN A 87 12.63 -7.41 -9.72
CA ASN A 87 13.99 -6.92 -9.42
C ASN A 87 14.05 -5.37 -9.45
N SER A 88 12.99 -4.74 -9.01
CA SER A 88 12.79 -3.29 -9.06
C SER A 88 13.46 -2.58 -7.88
N LYS A 89 13.87 -1.32 -8.10
CA LYS A 89 14.22 -0.41 -7.02
C LYS A 89 12.97 0.14 -6.31
N LEU A 90 11.83 0.16 -6.99
CA LEU A 90 10.56 0.63 -6.43
C LEU A 90 10.00 -0.43 -5.48
N LYS A 91 9.86 -0.08 -4.21
CA LYS A 91 9.42 -1.01 -3.17
C LYS A 91 8.13 -0.57 -2.51
N TYR A 92 7.34 -1.57 -2.10
CA TYR A 92 6.18 -1.36 -1.25
C TYR A 92 6.23 -2.26 -0.02
N SER A 93 5.50 -1.89 1.03
CA SER A 93 5.33 -2.69 2.24
C SER A 93 3.86 -2.99 2.51
N ILE A 94 3.59 -4.08 3.22
CA ILE A 94 2.25 -4.44 3.72
C ILE A 94 2.31 -4.54 5.24
N ILE A 95 1.61 -3.64 5.91
CA ILE A 95 1.47 -3.61 7.36
C ILE A 95 0.03 -3.96 7.71
N CYS A 96 -0.21 -5.22 8.01
CA CYS A 96 -1.55 -5.72 8.33
C CYS A 96 -1.50 -6.71 9.51
N GLY A 97 -2.65 -6.96 10.12
CA GLY A 97 -2.77 -7.90 11.23
C GLY A 97 -2.78 -9.37 10.84
N ASP A 98 -2.61 -9.71 9.56
CA ASP A 98 -2.56 -11.11 9.10
C ASP A 98 -1.11 -11.58 8.94
N PRO A 99 -0.61 -12.47 9.83
CA PRO A 99 0.77 -12.96 9.79
C PRO A 99 1.12 -13.73 8.51
N LYS A 100 0.12 -14.16 7.73
CA LYS A 100 0.35 -14.77 6.42
C LYS A 100 1.02 -13.81 5.43
N PHE A 101 0.82 -12.51 5.60
CA PHE A 101 1.38 -11.48 4.72
C PHE A 101 2.55 -10.74 5.34
N ALA A 102 2.51 -10.49 6.65
CA ALA A 102 3.59 -9.84 7.37
C ALA A 102 3.61 -10.31 8.83
N ASP A 103 4.69 -10.93 9.24
CA ASP A 103 4.93 -11.24 10.65
C ASP A 103 5.45 -10.02 11.42
N ASN A 104 5.43 -10.09 12.74
CA ASN A 104 5.84 -8.98 13.60
C ASN A 104 7.30 -8.53 13.38
N LYS A 105 8.20 -9.44 13.01
CA LYS A 105 9.61 -9.13 12.74
C LYS A 105 9.74 -8.34 11.44
N THR A 106 9.05 -8.79 10.40
CA THR A 106 8.98 -8.10 9.10
C THR A 106 8.39 -6.70 9.25
N ILE A 107 7.26 -6.56 9.97
CA ILE A 107 6.61 -5.26 10.23
C ILE A 107 7.57 -4.30 10.94
N LYS A 108 8.27 -4.75 11.99
CA LYS A 108 9.25 -3.91 12.72
C LYS A 108 10.39 -3.45 11.80
N ASN A 109 10.89 -4.33 10.95
CA ASN A 109 11.94 -4.00 9.97
C ASN A 109 11.44 -2.97 8.94
N GLU A 110 10.24 -3.17 8.41
CA GLU A 110 9.63 -2.24 7.44
C GLU A 110 9.37 -0.85 8.06
N ILE A 111 8.84 -0.78 9.29
CA ILE A 111 8.64 0.50 10.00
C ILE A 111 9.97 1.19 10.27
N ASN A 112 11.00 0.45 10.64
CA ASN A 112 12.33 1.02 10.85
C ASN A 112 12.89 1.61 9.54
N ALA A 113 12.79 0.89 8.43
CA ALA A 113 13.21 1.37 7.12
C ALA A 113 12.42 2.61 6.66
N LEU A 114 11.10 2.62 6.89
CA LEU A 114 10.23 3.75 6.56
C LEU A 114 10.61 5.03 7.30
N ASN A 115 11.00 4.91 8.56
CA ASN A 115 11.29 6.06 9.43
C ASN A 115 12.76 6.51 9.42
N ASN A 116 13.66 5.68 8.87
CA ASN A 116 15.09 5.96 8.82
C ASN A 116 15.61 5.83 7.37
N ASN A 117 16.29 6.89 6.90
CA ASN A 117 16.87 6.93 5.55
C ASN A 117 15.87 6.69 4.38
N ASN A 118 14.64 7.18 4.55
CA ASN A 118 13.58 7.02 3.56
C ASN A 118 12.76 8.32 3.39
N ILE A 119 13.44 9.46 3.36
CA ILE A 119 12.78 10.78 3.39
C ILE A 119 11.90 11.00 2.16
N ASN A 120 12.34 10.55 0.99
CA ASN A 120 11.62 10.68 -0.28
C ASN A 120 11.08 9.35 -0.80
N GLY A 121 11.07 8.29 0.01
CA GLY A 121 10.62 6.96 -0.41
C GLY A 121 11.67 6.16 -1.17
N GLU A 122 12.96 6.37 -0.89
CA GLU A 122 14.08 5.71 -1.57
C GLU A 122 14.13 4.21 -1.30
N GLN A 123 13.80 3.80 -0.08
CA GLN A 123 13.75 2.39 0.32
C GLN A 123 12.36 1.79 0.13
N ILE A 124 11.33 2.50 0.62
CA ILE A 124 9.93 2.06 0.53
C ILE A 124 9.10 3.27 0.07
N LYS A 125 8.59 3.17 -1.14
CA LYS A 125 7.79 4.23 -1.76
C LYS A 125 6.33 4.20 -1.29
N ILE A 126 5.78 3.00 -1.10
CA ILE A 126 4.35 2.79 -0.84
C ILE A 126 4.17 1.93 0.40
N VAL A 127 3.28 2.34 1.28
CA VAL A 127 2.88 1.60 2.48
C VAL A 127 1.41 1.25 2.37
N LEU A 128 1.11 -0.04 2.31
CA LEU A 128 -0.24 -0.57 2.38
C LEU A 128 -0.56 -0.94 3.83
N ILE A 129 -1.57 -0.32 4.42
CA ILE A 129 -1.90 -0.50 5.82
C ILE A 129 -3.37 -0.90 6.01
N SER A 130 -3.61 -1.95 6.82
CA SER A 130 -4.96 -2.33 7.23
C SER A 130 -5.38 -1.65 8.54
N LYS A 131 -6.65 -1.82 8.92
CA LYS A 131 -7.17 -1.36 10.21
C LYS A 131 -6.30 -1.83 11.38
N THR A 132 -6.07 -3.12 11.47
CA THR A 132 -5.28 -3.74 12.56
C THR A 132 -3.81 -3.33 12.49
N GLY A 133 -3.26 -3.21 11.27
CA GLY A 133 -1.89 -2.75 11.06
C GLY A 133 -1.67 -1.27 11.37
N SER A 134 -2.74 -0.46 11.43
CA SER A 134 -2.63 0.98 11.69
C SER A 134 -2.42 1.31 13.17
N GLU A 135 -2.69 0.40 14.10
CA GLU A 135 -2.60 0.66 15.53
C GLU A 135 -1.15 0.78 16.00
N GLY A 136 -0.82 1.84 16.72
CA GLY A 136 0.50 2.06 17.31
C GLY A 136 1.63 2.43 16.33
N ILE A 137 1.34 2.69 15.05
CA ILE A 137 2.35 3.03 14.04
C ILE A 137 2.41 4.53 13.83
N ASP A 138 3.64 5.06 13.78
CA ASP A 138 3.96 6.41 13.38
C ASP A 138 4.81 6.39 12.11
N LEU A 139 4.32 7.07 11.08
CA LEU A 139 5.03 7.20 9.81
C LEU A 139 5.52 8.64 9.63
N LYS A 140 6.79 8.77 9.23
CA LYS A 140 7.40 10.07 8.93
C LYS A 140 7.42 10.32 7.43
N ASN A 141 7.42 11.59 7.05
CA ASN A 141 7.62 12.07 5.67
C ASN A 141 6.58 11.53 4.64
N VAL A 142 5.39 11.13 5.09
CA VAL A 142 4.31 10.71 4.19
C VAL A 142 3.79 11.93 3.44
N ARG A 143 3.72 11.85 2.10
CA ARG A 143 3.32 12.96 1.23
C ARG A 143 1.93 12.77 0.61
N GLN A 144 1.47 11.52 0.51
CA GLN A 144 0.12 11.22 0.07
C GLN A 144 -0.52 10.17 0.99
N VAL A 145 -1.82 10.35 1.23
CA VAL A 145 -2.66 9.37 1.96
C VAL A 145 -3.85 9.06 1.09
N HIS A 146 -4.01 7.78 0.74
CA HIS A 146 -5.17 7.27 0.04
C HIS A 146 -6.02 6.41 0.99
N VAL A 147 -7.28 6.78 1.20
CA VAL A 147 -8.25 5.98 1.91
C VAL A 147 -9.12 5.27 0.88
N MET A 148 -8.91 3.96 0.70
CA MET A 148 -9.62 3.16 -0.31
C MET A 148 -11.11 2.97 0.02
N ASP A 149 -11.42 2.87 1.32
CA ASP A 149 -12.76 2.58 1.81
C ASP A 149 -13.15 3.65 2.84
N PRO A 150 -13.57 4.86 2.37
CA PRO A 150 -14.01 5.91 3.27
C PRO A 150 -15.24 5.43 4.06
N TRP A 151 -15.19 5.59 5.37
CA TRP A 151 -16.25 5.22 6.28
C TRP A 151 -17.09 6.46 6.61
N TYR A 152 -18.37 6.29 6.89
CA TYR A 152 -19.25 7.40 7.30
C TYR A 152 -18.79 8.07 8.61
N ASN A 153 -18.04 7.37 9.45
CA ASN A 153 -17.48 7.92 10.67
C ASN A 153 -16.12 8.58 10.37
N MET A 154 -16.12 9.90 10.28
CA MET A 154 -14.94 10.72 9.98
C MET A 154 -13.82 10.58 11.02
N ASN A 155 -14.13 10.34 12.30
CA ASN A 155 -13.11 10.17 13.35
C ASN A 155 -12.10 9.07 13.01
N ARG A 156 -12.56 8.01 12.37
CA ARG A 156 -11.68 6.91 11.94
C ARG A 156 -10.76 7.32 10.79
N ILE A 157 -11.29 8.07 9.85
CA ILE A 157 -10.51 8.62 8.74
C ILE A 157 -9.46 9.59 9.28
N GLU A 158 -9.83 10.45 10.21
CA GLU A 158 -8.92 11.39 10.88
C GLU A 158 -7.81 10.68 11.65
N GLN A 159 -8.09 9.55 12.31
CA GLN A 159 -7.05 8.73 12.95
C GLN A 159 -6.02 8.20 11.96
N ILE A 160 -6.46 7.75 10.78
CA ILE A 160 -5.56 7.26 9.73
C ILE A 160 -4.71 8.41 9.18
N ILE A 161 -5.34 9.54 8.87
CA ILE A 161 -4.65 10.75 8.40
C ILE A 161 -3.66 11.24 9.47
N GLY A 162 -4.05 11.18 10.75
CA GLY A 162 -3.22 11.54 11.90
C GLY A 162 -1.94 10.72 12.01
N ARG A 163 -1.88 9.47 11.48
CA ARG A 163 -0.65 8.67 11.42
C ARG A 163 0.39 9.25 10.47
N ALA A 164 -0.07 9.89 9.40
CA ALA A 164 0.78 10.53 8.41
C ALA A 164 1.08 12.01 8.74
N LYS A 165 0.19 12.68 9.49
CA LYS A 165 0.23 14.11 9.79
C LYS A 165 0.43 14.40 11.28
N ARG A 166 1.38 13.73 11.92
CA ARG A 166 1.74 14.06 13.30
C ARG A 166 2.62 15.29 13.39
N ASN A 167 2.62 15.92 14.57
CA ASN A 167 3.53 17.02 14.87
C ASN A 167 4.98 16.57 14.61
N CYS A 168 5.75 17.40 13.93
CA CYS A 168 7.13 17.15 13.53
C CYS A 168 7.37 15.93 12.59
N SER A 169 6.33 15.25 12.06
CA SER A 169 6.53 14.11 11.16
C SER A 169 7.26 14.47 9.86
N HIS A 170 7.21 15.73 9.45
CA HIS A 170 7.85 16.26 8.23
C HIS A 170 9.05 17.18 8.51
N LYS A 171 9.58 17.18 9.74
CA LYS A 171 10.66 18.12 10.13
C LYS A 171 11.92 18.02 9.26
N ASN A 172 12.19 16.82 8.73
CA ASN A 172 13.35 16.55 7.87
C ASN A 172 13.18 17.01 6.42
N LEU A 173 11.96 17.41 6.04
CA LEU A 173 11.69 17.96 4.72
C LEU A 173 11.87 19.48 4.69
N PRO A 174 12.24 20.07 3.55
CA PRO A 174 12.18 21.53 3.34
C PRO A 174 10.78 22.08 3.63
N LYS A 175 10.68 23.31 4.10
CA LYS A 175 9.38 23.91 4.51
C LYS A 175 8.31 23.85 3.42
N ASN A 176 8.67 24.09 2.16
CA ASN A 176 7.80 24.05 0.99
C ASN A 176 7.34 22.64 0.61
N GLN A 177 7.94 21.60 1.20
CA GLN A 177 7.57 20.19 0.97
C GLN A 177 6.84 19.55 2.16
N ARG A 178 6.54 20.29 3.22
CA ARG A 178 5.86 19.81 4.42
C ARG A 178 4.34 19.81 4.26
N ASN A 179 3.84 19.15 3.21
CA ASN A 179 2.42 18.98 2.94
C ASN A 179 2.05 17.50 2.79
N VAL A 180 0.79 17.19 2.99
CA VAL A 180 0.21 15.86 2.76
C VAL A 180 -1.04 16.02 1.91
N GLN A 181 -1.08 15.34 0.78
CA GLN A 181 -2.29 15.24 -0.04
C GLN A 181 -3.14 14.08 0.45
N ILE A 182 -4.45 14.27 0.58
CA ILE A 182 -5.38 13.27 1.08
C ILE A 182 -6.42 12.98 0.01
N PHE A 183 -6.56 11.68 -0.31
CA PHE A 183 -7.50 11.18 -1.30
C PHE A 183 -8.48 10.21 -0.65
N LEU A 184 -9.76 10.49 -0.76
CA LEU A 184 -10.84 9.60 -0.34
C LEU A 184 -11.46 8.97 -1.59
N HIS A 185 -11.38 7.66 -1.73
CA HIS A 185 -11.86 6.94 -2.92
C HIS A 185 -13.24 6.34 -2.65
N SER A 186 -14.27 6.97 -3.21
CA SER A 186 -15.63 6.40 -3.24
C SER A 186 -15.91 5.71 -4.58
N THR A 187 -16.82 4.75 -4.56
CA THR A 187 -17.44 4.16 -5.74
C THR A 187 -18.91 4.56 -5.75
N TYR A 188 -19.37 5.04 -6.89
CA TYR A 188 -20.79 5.30 -7.16
C TYR A 188 -21.37 4.13 -7.94
#